data_c9ae4dc7b821b915171d9a8a4cf68002
#
_entry.id   c9ae4dc7b821b915171d9a8a4cf68002
#
_cell.length_a   1.000
_cell.length_b   1.000
_cell.length_c   1.000
_cell.angle_alpha   90.00
_cell.angle_beta   90.00
_cell.angle_gamma   90.00
#
_symmetry.space_group_name_H-M   'P 1'
#
loop_
_entity.id
_entity.type
_entity.pdbx_description
1 polymer ?
#
loop_
_entity_poly.entity_id
_entity_poly.type
_entity_poly.pdbx_seq_one_letter_code
_entity_poly.pdbx_strand_id
1 'polypeptide(L)'
;MSINIVNGNIFDTHCNIICHQVNCQGVMGHGIAKQVKEKYKGVFNEYKRYCDAHADNREAMLGEALIVDVDYGAAVLDWLVDKERKYIANIFGQLTYGTGLRTNYKALVLGLEVVANFAKEHNLSVAIPYKIGCGLAGGDWNKVNILIEGVFAGTGIEVLMYRYEQNESYENYEKNLF
;
A
#
# COMPACT_ATOMS: atom_id res chain seq x y z
N MET A 1 4.59 -19.92 -5.52
CA MET A 1 3.43 -19.44 -6.27
C MET A 1 3.84 -18.14 -6.95
N SER A 2 3.51 -17.95 -8.20
CA SER A 2 3.71 -16.67 -8.88
C SER A 2 2.60 -15.70 -8.45
N ILE A 3 2.94 -14.44 -8.24
CA ILE A 3 1.95 -13.38 -7.96
C ILE A 3 1.14 -13.17 -9.25
N ASN A 4 -0.18 -13.24 -9.14
CA ASN A 4 -1.08 -13.08 -10.29
C ASN A 4 -1.35 -11.58 -10.53
N ILE A 5 -1.12 -11.13 -11.77
CA ILE A 5 -1.47 -9.77 -12.18
C ILE A 5 -2.91 -9.77 -12.67
N VAL A 6 -3.72 -8.86 -12.13
CA VAL A 6 -5.12 -8.64 -12.47
C VAL A 6 -5.29 -7.23 -13.02
N ASN A 7 -5.97 -7.10 -14.14
CA ASN A 7 -6.35 -5.79 -14.68
C ASN A 7 -7.64 -5.33 -14.01
N GLY A 8 -7.64 -4.13 -13.45
CA GLY A 8 -8.82 -3.58 -12.79
C GLY A 8 -8.50 -2.61 -11.65
N ASN A 9 -9.55 -2.18 -10.96
CA ASN A 9 -9.42 -1.30 -9.81
C ASN A 9 -9.14 -2.13 -8.55
N ILE A 10 -8.05 -1.82 -7.85
CA ILE A 10 -7.66 -2.54 -6.62
C ILE A 10 -8.74 -2.46 -5.51
N PHE A 11 -9.56 -1.41 -5.51
CA PHE A 11 -10.63 -1.26 -4.52
C PHE A 11 -11.82 -2.20 -4.74
N ASP A 12 -11.88 -2.86 -5.92
CA ASP A 12 -12.89 -3.88 -6.24
C ASP A 12 -12.38 -5.30 -5.95
N THR A 13 -11.21 -5.43 -5.35
CA THR A 13 -10.60 -6.73 -5.00
C THR A 13 -11.45 -7.52 -4.02
N HIS A 14 -11.43 -8.84 -4.14
CA HIS A 14 -11.94 -9.75 -3.10
C HIS A 14 -10.92 -9.96 -1.96
N CYS A 15 -9.65 -9.63 -2.16
CA CYS A 15 -8.63 -9.77 -1.12
C CYS A 15 -8.99 -8.98 0.14
N ASN A 16 -8.56 -9.51 1.29
CA ASN A 16 -8.80 -8.89 2.59
C ASN A 16 -7.99 -7.62 2.81
N ILE A 17 -6.70 -7.62 2.44
CA ILE A 17 -5.77 -6.53 2.70
C ILE A 17 -5.45 -5.83 1.40
N ILE A 18 -5.66 -4.53 1.32
CA ILE A 18 -5.17 -3.67 0.24
C ILE A 18 -3.92 -2.93 0.73
N CYS A 19 -2.79 -3.16 0.07
CA CYS A 19 -1.53 -2.48 0.36
C CYS A 19 -1.40 -1.17 -0.40
N HIS A 20 -0.77 -0.18 0.21
CA HIS A 20 -0.21 0.96 -0.50
C HIS A 20 0.98 1.56 0.26
N GLN A 21 1.91 2.17 -0.49
CA GLN A 21 3.03 2.87 0.12
C GLN A 21 2.61 4.26 0.57
N VAL A 22 3.01 4.63 1.79
CA VAL A 22 2.80 5.96 2.38
C VAL A 22 4.11 6.59 2.81
N ASN A 23 4.08 7.93 2.99
CA ASN A 23 5.17 8.68 3.61
C ASN A 23 4.99 8.77 5.13
N CYS A 24 6.05 9.22 5.83
CA CYS A 24 6.03 9.45 7.27
C CYS A 24 5.56 10.86 7.66
N GLN A 25 4.99 11.65 6.74
CA GLN A 25 4.60 13.05 6.97
C GLN A 25 3.10 13.25 7.24
N GLY A 26 2.29 12.17 7.18
CA GLY A 26 0.84 12.26 7.35
C GLY A 26 0.12 12.86 6.13
N VAL A 27 0.68 12.71 4.93
CA VAL A 27 0.14 13.31 3.69
C VAL A 27 -0.26 12.21 2.69
N MET A 28 -1.51 12.24 2.26
CA MET A 28 -2.07 11.40 1.20
C MET A 28 -2.63 12.30 0.09
N GLY A 29 -1.75 12.76 -0.82
CA GLY A 29 -2.10 13.78 -1.82
C GLY A 29 -2.24 13.26 -3.26
N HIS A 30 -1.70 12.09 -3.58
CA HIS A 30 -1.63 11.58 -4.95
C HIS A 30 -1.86 10.08 -5.03
N GLY A 31 -2.17 9.59 -6.23
CA GLY A 31 -2.27 8.17 -6.58
C GLY A 31 -3.25 7.41 -5.69
N ILE A 32 -2.89 6.20 -5.32
CA ILE A 32 -3.72 5.32 -4.47
C ILE A 32 -3.92 5.92 -3.08
N ALA A 33 -2.92 6.56 -2.49
CA ALA A 33 -3.05 7.19 -1.18
C ALA A 33 -4.17 8.26 -1.16
N LYS A 34 -4.27 9.09 -2.21
CA LYS A 34 -5.38 10.05 -2.34
C LYS A 34 -6.73 9.33 -2.40
N GLN A 35 -6.85 8.26 -3.17
CA GLN A 35 -8.08 7.49 -3.28
C GLN A 35 -8.46 6.81 -1.96
N VAL A 36 -7.48 6.28 -1.20
CA VAL A 36 -7.69 5.74 0.15
C VAL A 36 -8.24 6.82 1.07
N LYS A 37 -7.65 8.02 1.08
CA LYS A 37 -8.14 9.16 1.88
C LYS A 37 -9.57 9.55 1.54
N GLU A 38 -9.92 9.57 0.26
CA GLU A 38 -11.26 9.94 -0.21
C GLU A 38 -12.30 8.86 0.10
N LYS A 39 -11.94 7.59 -0.09
CA LYS A 39 -12.84 6.44 0.09
C LYS A 39 -12.97 6.02 1.56
N TYR A 40 -11.88 6.07 2.32
CA TYR A 40 -11.80 5.56 3.69
C TYR A 40 -11.27 6.63 4.66
N LYS A 41 -12.10 7.60 5.00
CA LYS A 41 -11.72 8.74 5.88
C LYS A 41 -11.15 8.28 7.23
N GLY A 42 -11.71 7.21 7.81
CA GLY A 42 -11.21 6.62 9.06
C GLY A 42 -9.77 6.14 8.95
N VAL A 43 -9.43 5.47 7.84
CA VAL A 43 -8.06 5.01 7.55
C VAL A 43 -7.09 6.19 7.48
N PHE A 44 -7.47 7.26 6.78
CA PHE A 44 -6.64 8.46 6.71
C PHE A 44 -6.45 9.12 8.09
N ASN A 45 -7.51 9.22 8.88
CA ASN A 45 -7.45 9.82 10.21
C ASN A 45 -6.51 9.02 11.14
N GLU A 46 -6.58 7.70 11.10
CA GLU A 46 -5.70 6.83 11.90
C GLU A 46 -4.24 6.94 11.45
N TYR A 47 -3.98 6.91 10.13
CA TYR A 47 -2.65 7.14 9.58
C TYR A 47 -2.09 8.51 10.00
N LYS A 48 -2.90 9.57 9.89
CA LYS A 48 -2.50 10.93 10.28
C LYS A 48 -2.18 11.00 11.77
N ARG A 49 -3.04 10.42 12.61
CA ARG A 49 -2.84 10.34 14.06
C ARG A 49 -1.52 9.62 14.40
N TYR A 50 -1.26 8.50 13.70
CA TYR A 50 -0.02 7.74 13.88
C TYR A 50 1.21 8.57 13.51
N CYS A 51 1.20 9.26 12.38
CA CYS A 51 2.28 10.15 11.97
C CYS A 51 2.49 11.32 12.94
N ASP A 52 1.42 11.90 13.47
CA ASP A 52 1.50 13.03 14.42
C ASP A 52 2.08 12.57 15.78
N ALA A 53 1.75 11.36 16.22
CA ALA A 53 2.34 10.76 17.42
C ALA A 53 3.86 10.51 17.31
N HIS A 54 4.38 10.39 16.08
CA HIS A 54 5.81 10.20 15.78
C HIS A 54 6.47 11.48 15.23
N ALA A 55 5.90 12.66 15.49
CA ALA A 55 6.39 13.93 14.92
C ALA A 55 7.86 14.21 15.24
N ASP A 56 8.33 13.81 16.44
CA ASP A 56 9.70 14.03 16.91
C ASP A 56 10.72 13.03 16.31
N ASN A 57 10.25 11.88 15.80
CA ASN A 57 11.11 10.85 15.19
C ASN A 57 10.37 10.11 14.06
N ARG A 58 10.16 10.78 12.95
CA ARG A 58 9.43 10.23 11.78
C ARG A 58 10.16 9.07 11.11
N GLU A 59 11.47 9.02 11.21
CA GLU A 59 12.28 7.93 10.63
C GLU A 59 12.01 6.59 11.31
N ALA A 60 11.58 6.58 12.56
CA ALA A 60 11.24 5.37 13.28
C ALA A 60 10.08 4.58 12.62
N MET A 61 9.22 5.26 11.86
CA MET A 61 8.13 4.60 11.13
C MET A 61 8.58 3.86 9.86
N LEU A 62 9.77 4.18 9.32
CA LEU A 62 10.25 3.55 8.08
C LEU A 62 10.36 2.03 8.24
N GLY A 63 9.69 1.31 7.38
CA GLY A 63 9.64 -0.15 7.39
C GLY A 63 8.50 -0.74 8.21
N GLU A 64 7.68 0.08 8.84
CA GLU A 64 6.45 -0.38 9.49
C GLU A 64 5.30 -0.48 8.49
N ALA A 65 4.25 -1.21 8.89
CA ALA A 65 2.96 -1.21 8.23
C ALA A 65 1.83 -1.01 9.24
N LEU A 66 1.09 0.08 9.10
CA LEU A 66 -0.11 0.35 9.88
C LEU A 66 -1.32 -0.25 9.17
N ILE A 67 -1.81 -1.39 9.69
CA ILE A 67 -2.98 -2.08 9.17
C ILE A 67 -4.22 -1.56 9.87
N VAL A 68 -5.18 -1.04 9.08
CA VAL A 68 -6.38 -0.36 9.57
C VAL A 68 -7.62 -1.07 9.04
N ASP A 69 -8.56 -1.38 9.92
CA ASP A 69 -9.89 -1.89 9.57
C ASP A 69 -10.70 -0.75 8.93
N VAL A 70 -11.25 -0.98 7.73
CA VAL A 70 -11.94 0.08 6.98
C VAL A 70 -13.27 0.49 7.60
N ASP A 71 -13.94 -0.42 8.29
CA ASP A 71 -15.26 -0.18 8.91
C ASP A 71 -15.14 0.60 10.21
N TYR A 72 -14.09 0.30 10.99
CA TYR A 72 -13.84 0.99 12.26
C TYR A 72 -12.92 2.19 12.11
N GLY A 73 -12.13 2.26 11.05
CA GLY A 73 -11.12 3.31 10.88
C GLY A 73 -10.09 3.33 12.01
N ALA A 74 -9.76 2.17 12.55
CA ALA A 74 -8.83 1.99 13.66
C ALA A 74 -7.77 0.94 13.32
N ALA A 75 -6.58 1.06 13.91
CA ALA A 75 -5.52 0.06 13.81
C ALA A 75 -6.03 -1.29 14.31
N VAL A 76 -5.69 -2.35 13.56
CA VAL A 76 -6.16 -3.70 13.86
C VAL A 76 -5.45 -4.26 15.08
N LEU A 77 -6.22 -4.85 15.97
CA LEU A 77 -5.72 -5.67 17.08
C LEU A 77 -5.85 -7.14 16.71
N ASP A 78 -4.81 -7.94 16.91
CA ASP A 78 -4.72 -9.33 16.43
C ASP A 78 -5.92 -10.20 16.80
N TRP A 79 -6.51 -10.01 18.00
CA TRP A 79 -7.67 -10.77 18.43
C TRP A 79 -9.02 -10.32 17.87
N LEU A 80 -9.03 -9.21 17.08
CA LEU A 80 -10.23 -8.67 16.41
C LEU A 80 -10.22 -8.89 14.91
N VAL A 81 -9.29 -9.67 14.38
CA VAL A 81 -9.21 -9.93 12.94
C VAL A 81 -10.38 -10.79 12.49
N ASP A 82 -11.05 -10.33 11.46
CA ASP A 82 -12.20 -10.99 10.84
C ASP A 82 -11.95 -11.16 9.34
N LYS A 83 -12.07 -12.39 8.84
CA LYS A 83 -11.86 -12.74 7.43
C LYS A 83 -12.90 -12.17 6.47
N GLU A 84 -14.05 -11.77 6.99
CA GLU A 84 -15.10 -11.12 6.19
C GLU A 84 -14.86 -9.61 6.00
N ARG A 85 -13.83 -9.07 6.68
CA ARG A 85 -13.53 -7.64 6.66
C ARG A 85 -12.45 -7.27 5.65
N LYS A 86 -12.44 -5.96 5.38
CA LYS A 86 -11.44 -5.31 4.53
C LYS A 86 -10.48 -4.47 5.38
N TYR A 87 -9.20 -4.54 5.04
CA TYR A 87 -8.12 -3.82 5.71
C TYR A 87 -7.30 -3.02 4.71
N ILE A 88 -6.80 -1.87 5.14
CA ILE A 88 -5.79 -1.10 4.39
C ILE A 88 -4.46 -1.19 5.14
N ALA A 89 -3.42 -1.65 4.46
CA ALA A 89 -2.06 -1.65 4.96
C ALA A 89 -1.32 -0.41 4.45
N ASN A 90 -1.09 0.55 5.34
CA ASN A 90 -0.30 1.75 5.09
C ASN A 90 1.17 1.41 5.33
N ILE A 91 1.93 1.15 4.26
CA ILE A 91 3.33 0.74 4.33
C ILE A 91 4.22 1.97 4.29
N PHE A 92 4.94 2.25 5.36
CA PHE A 92 5.85 3.39 5.47
C PHE A 92 7.14 3.16 4.67
N GLY A 93 7.00 3.16 3.35
CA GLY A 93 8.09 2.90 2.40
C GLY A 93 8.88 4.14 1.97
N GLN A 94 8.53 5.34 2.45
CA GLN A 94 9.21 6.60 2.14
C GLN A 94 9.12 7.58 3.31
N LEU A 95 10.21 8.34 3.55
CA LEU A 95 10.23 9.32 4.64
C LEU A 95 9.42 10.57 4.29
N THR A 96 9.62 11.10 3.10
CA THR A 96 8.99 12.33 2.62
C THR A 96 8.19 12.07 1.35
N TYR A 97 7.35 13.03 0.95
CA TYR A 97 6.62 13.01 -0.33
C TYR A 97 7.29 13.92 -1.37
N GLY A 98 6.80 13.88 -2.60
CA GLY A 98 7.29 14.66 -3.73
C GLY A 98 7.87 13.79 -4.84
N THR A 99 8.48 14.43 -5.84
CA THR A 99 9.08 13.79 -7.01
C THR A 99 10.51 13.31 -6.75
N GLY A 100 11.03 12.47 -7.65
CA GLY A 100 12.34 11.85 -7.55
C GLY A 100 12.31 10.58 -6.70
N LEU A 101 13.48 9.97 -6.46
CA LEU A 101 13.57 8.74 -5.68
C LEU A 101 13.28 9.01 -4.19
N ARG A 102 12.08 8.70 -3.77
CA ARG A 102 11.61 8.75 -2.37
C ARG A 102 11.41 7.37 -1.78
N THR A 103 11.15 6.36 -2.62
CA THR A 103 11.00 4.98 -2.18
C THR A 103 12.29 4.48 -1.54
N ASN A 104 12.18 4.08 -0.29
CA ASN A 104 13.21 3.36 0.45
C ASN A 104 12.93 1.86 0.30
N TYR A 105 13.70 1.18 -0.54
CA TYR A 105 13.48 -0.23 -0.86
C TYR A 105 13.54 -1.13 0.38
N LYS A 106 14.45 -0.87 1.31
CA LYS A 106 14.55 -1.62 2.56
C LYS A 106 13.29 -1.44 3.41
N ALA A 107 12.83 -0.21 3.55
CA ALA A 107 11.62 0.09 4.30
C ALA A 107 10.38 -0.53 3.65
N LEU A 108 10.29 -0.50 2.31
CA LEU A 108 9.19 -1.14 1.59
C LEU A 108 9.16 -2.65 1.84
N VAL A 109 10.31 -3.33 1.79
CA VAL A 109 10.43 -4.77 2.08
C VAL A 109 9.98 -5.07 3.50
N LEU A 110 10.53 -4.37 4.50
CA LEU A 110 10.17 -4.58 5.90
C LEU A 110 8.66 -4.41 6.15
N GLY A 111 8.06 -3.37 5.58
CA GLY A 111 6.62 -3.15 5.68
C GLY A 111 5.79 -4.24 4.98
N LEU A 112 6.24 -4.73 3.82
CA LEU A 112 5.60 -5.87 3.14
C LEU A 112 5.75 -7.18 3.95
N GLU A 113 6.88 -7.39 4.62
CA GLU A 113 7.07 -8.54 5.53
C GLU A 113 6.11 -8.49 6.72
N VAL A 114 5.87 -7.31 7.30
CA VAL A 114 4.83 -7.13 8.34
C VAL A 114 3.47 -7.56 7.81
N VAL A 115 3.10 -7.11 6.62
CA VAL A 115 1.81 -7.49 5.99
C VAL A 115 1.76 -9.00 5.70
N ALA A 116 2.84 -9.58 5.17
CA ALA A 116 2.89 -11.01 4.85
C ALA A 116 2.75 -11.89 6.11
N ASN A 117 3.42 -11.51 7.19
CA ASN A 117 3.32 -12.23 8.48
C ASN A 117 1.90 -12.14 9.04
N PHE A 118 1.33 -10.95 9.07
CA PHE A 118 -0.05 -10.72 9.51
C PHE A 118 -1.06 -11.51 8.66
N ALA A 119 -0.94 -11.45 7.33
CA ALA A 119 -1.82 -12.17 6.42
C ALA A 119 -1.71 -13.70 6.60
N LYS A 120 -0.50 -14.22 6.79
CA LYS A 120 -0.26 -15.64 7.03
C LYS A 120 -0.86 -16.11 8.35
N GLU A 121 -0.65 -15.36 9.43
CA GLU A 121 -1.14 -15.68 10.77
C GLU A 121 -2.68 -15.77 10.80
N HIS A 122 -3.33 -14.84 10.12
CA HIS A 122 -4.80 -14.74 10.10
C HIS A 122 -5.45 -15.40 8.87
N ASN A 123 -4.66 -16.03 7.98
CA ASN A 123 -5.12 -16.66 6.74
C ASN A 123 -5.93 -15.68 5.86
N LEU A 124 -5.34 -14.52 5.60
CA LEU A 124 -5.91 -13.44 4.79
C LEU A 124 -5.22 -13.37 3.42
N SER A 125 -5.94 -12.84 2.43
CA SER A 125 -5.43 -12.57 1.08
C SER A 125 -4.98 -11.10 0.93
N VAL A 126 -4.04 -10.84 0.02
CA VAL A 126 -3.37 -9.54 -0.14
C VAL A 126 -3.52 -9.01 -1.57
N ALA A 127 -3.94 -7.77 -1.71
CA ALA A 127 -3.92 -7.01 -2.96
C ALA A 127 -2.82 -5.96 -2.93
N ILE A 128 -1.97 -5.92 -3.96
CA ILE A 128 -0.87 -4.97 -4.11
C ILE A 128 -1.07 -4.18 -5.40
N PRO A 129 -0.93 -2.85 -5.40
CA PRO A 129 -0.99 -2.09 -6.64
C PRO A 129 0.24 -2.36 -7.51
N TYR A 130 0.03 -2.63 -8.79
CA TYR A 130 1.10 -2.73 -9.76
C TYR A 130 1.94 -1.46 -9.74
N LYS A 131 3.27 -1.61 -9.70
CA LYS A 131 4.22 -0.50 -9.55
C LYS A 131 4.10 0.29 -8.24
N ILE A 132 3.72 -0.38 -7.14
CA ILE A 132 3.78 0.23 -5.80
C ILE A 132 5.14 0.91 -5.58
N GLY A 133 5.13 2.17 -5.08
CA GLY A 133 6.33 2.96 -4.84
C GLY A 133 7.06 3.47 -6.09
N CYS A 134 6.58 3.17 -7.31
CA CYS A 134 7.25 3.49 -8.58
C CYS A 134 6.64 4.68 -9.34
N GLY A 135 5.57 5.28 -8.84
CA GLY A 135 4.98 6.49 -9.40
C GLY A 135 5.77 7.74 -9.00
N LEU A 136 5.13 8.72 -8.34
CA LEU A 136 5.79 9.93 -7.86
C LEU A 136 7.00 9.68 -6.95
N ALA A 137 6.97 8.58 -6.18
CA ALA A 137 8.07 8.16 -5.31
C ALA A 137 9.28 7.58 -6.05
N GLY A 138 9.21 7.44 -7.38
CA GLY A 138 10.33 7.20 -8.28
C GLY A 138 11.08 5.87 -8.12
N GLY A 139 10.47 4.87 -7.50
CA GLY A 139 11.07 3.54 -7.37
C GLY A 139 11.26 2.84 -8.72
N ASP A 140 12.31 2.03 -8.82
CA ASP A 140 12.57 1.16 -9.98
C ASP A 140 11.69 -0.09 -9.87
N TRP A 141 10.80 -0.28 -10.85
CA TRP A 141 9.86 -1.40 -10.85
C TRP A 141 10.54 -2.76 -10.89
N ASN A 142 11.63 -2.91 -11.63
CA ASN A 142 12.33 -4.19 -11.71
C ASN A 142 12.85 -4.61 -10.32
N LYS A 143 13.37 -3.65 -9.54
CA LYS A 143 13.79 -3.90 -8.16
C LYS A 143 12.61 -4.21 -7.26
N VAL A 144 11.59 -3.37 -7.30
CA VAL A 144 10.39 -3.53 -6.44
C VAL A 144 9.70 -4.87 -6.70
N ASN A 145 9.55 -5.28 -7.97
CA ASN A 145 8.91 -6.55 -8.30
C ASN A 145 9.65 -7.75 -7.70
N ILE A 146 10.99 -7.79 -7.84
CA ILE A 146 11.83 -8.85 -7.27
C ILE A 146 11.66 -8.91 -5.73
N LEU A 147 11.62 -7.75 -5.08
CA LEU A 147 11.46 -7.66 -3.64
C LEU A 147 10.08 -8.19 -3.18
N ILE A 148 9.02 -7.83 -3.90
CA ILE A 148 7.65 -8.33 -3.60
C ILE A 148 7.60 -9.85 -3.78
N GLU A 149 8.13 -10.36 -4.89
CA GLU A 149 8.20 -11.82 -5.14
C GLU A 149 8.97 -12.53 -4.02
N GLY A 150 10.09 -11.96 -3.56
CA GLY A 150 10.89 -12.50 -2.46
C GLY A 150 10.13 -12.56 -1.13
N VAL A 151 9.39 -11.52 -0.78
CA VAL A 151 8.62 -11.45 0.47
C VAL A 151 7.51 -12.50 0.50
N PHE A 152 6.78 -12.69 -0.60
CA PHE A 152 5.63 -13.59 -0.64
C PHE A 152 5.97 -15.02 -1.10
N ALA A 153 7.23 -15.29 -1.50
CA ALA A 153 7.66 -16.63 -1.89
C ALA A 153 7.45 -17.65 -0.76
N GLY A 154 6.76 -18.74 -1.07
CA GLY A 154 6.56 -19.85 -0.13
C GLY A 154 5.65 -19.56 1.06
N THR A 155 5.03 -18.38 1.14
CA THR A 155 4.12 -18.03 2.25
C THR A 155 2.78 -18.79 2.21
N GLY A 156 2.34 -19.22 1.03
CA GLY A 156 1.01 -19.79 0.82
C GLY A 156 -0.13 -18.79 0.77
N ILE A 157 0.16 -17.47 0.91
CA ILE A 157 -0.81 -16.39 0.85
C ILE A 157 -1.29 -16.21 -0.60
N GLU A 158 -2.59 -16.01 -0.80
CA GLU A 158 -3.10 -15.50 -2.07
C GLU A 158 -2.70 -14.03 -2.22
N VAL A 159 -1.92 -13.72 -3.27
CA VAL A 159 -1.48 -12.36 -3.58
C VAL A 159 -1.90 -12.00 -4.99
N LEU A 160 -2.69 -10.92 -5.12
CA LEU A 160 -3.11 -10.35 -6.40
C LEU A 160 -2.45 -8.98 -6.60
N MET A 161 -1.86 -8.77 -7.77
CA MET A 161 -1.27 -7.49 -8.14
C MET A 161 -2.19 -6.79 -9.14
N TYR A 162 -2.76 -5.66 -8.75
CA TYR A 162 -3.73 -4.92 -9.54
C TYR A 162 -3.06 -3.89 -10.44
N ARG A 163 -3.25 -4.05 -11.75
CA ARG A 163 -2.87 -3.06 -12.77
C ARG A 163 -4.11 -2.28 -13.18
N TYR A 164 -4.11 -0.99 -12.85
CA TYR A 164 -5.15 -0.09 -13.34
C TYR A 164 -4.84 0.29 -14.77
N GLU A 165 -5.67 -0.14 -15.72
CA GLU A 165 -5.61 0.32 -17.11
C GLU A 165 -6.40 1.64 -17.17
N GLN A 166 -5.68 2.76 -17.28
CA GLN A 166 -6.31 3.98 -17.78
C GLN A 166 -6.61 3.72 -19.25
N ASN A 167 -7.86 3.87 -19.66
CA ASN A 167 -8.20 3.85 -21.08
C ASN A 167 -7.31 4.87 -21.80
N GLU A 168 -6.56 4.44 -22.81
CA GLU A 168 -5.63 5.26 -23.61
C GLU A 168 -6.26 6.56 -24.18
N SER A 169 -7.61 6.65 -24.13
CA SER A 169 -8.37 7.84 -24.55
C SER A 169 -8.08 9.10 -23.73
N TYR A 170 -7.63 8.99 -22.47
CA TYR A 170 -7.35 10.17 -21.63
C TYR A 170 -5.92 10.69 -21.80
N GLU A 171 -4.93 9.84 -22.03
CA GLU A 171 -3.54 10.30 -22.27
C GLU A 171 -3.41 11.09 -23.58
N ASN A 172 -4.23 10.79 -24.60
CA ASN A 172 -4.26 11.56 -25.84
C ASN A 172 -4.96 12.92 -25.73
N TYR A 173 -5.81 13.12 -24.72
CA TYR A 173 -6.47 14.41 -24.49
C TYR A 173 -5.50 15.43 -23.86
N GLU A 174 -4.66 15.01 -22.93
CA GLU A 174 -3.67 15.90 -22.31
C GLU A 174 -2.50 16.25 -23.23
N LYS A 175 -2.09 15.34 -24.13
CA LYS A 175 -1.03 15.60 -25.12
C LYS A 175 -1.43 16.57 -26.24
N ASN A 176 -2.75 16.80 -26.45
CA ASN A 176 -3.27 17.69 -27.48
C ASN A 176 -3.66 19.08 -26.93
N LEU A 177 -3.41 19.35 -25.64
CA LEU A 177 -3.74 20.64 -25.00
C LEU A 177 -2.53 21.56 -24.78
N PHE A 178 -1.32 21.17 -25.27
CA PHE A 178 -0.12 22.00 -25.22
C PHE A 178 0.62 22.03 -26.55
#